data_08aaa0835900f5a0540f3b41149adbe0
#
_entry.id   08aaa0835900f5a0540f3b41149adbe0
#
_cell.length_a   1.000
_cell.length_b   1.000
_cell.length_c   1.000
_cell.angle_alpha   90.00
_cell.angle_beta   90.00
_cell.angle_gamma   90.00
#
_symmetry.space_group_name_H-M   'P 1'
#
loop_
_entity.id
_entity.type
_entity.pdbx_description
1 polymer ?
#
loop_
_entity_poly.entity_id
_entity_poly.type
_entity_poly.pdbx_seq_one_letter_code
_entity_poly.pdbx_strand_id
1 'polypeptide(L)'
;MPGNSHASSALLRGLGGELMRLDEGTEVVSNYGSVEAEYEALVDGVGVVARNWPDTLRVRGEDRVTYLNGKVTCEIAGLGLGEGAYGFVLDAKGHIQADTTIRVLEDSVWLELPAGQGPRLLDHLKRFIVIDRVEIEPLKGLMPLTLVGSQARAALELVFEPALLPDRPWRVRHLAIESESGGEVLVSSDGRWGVPALTVWPPAADAEALVSRLLDAGRPFGARLVGYQALDRFRIEAVIPWFGRDFGEANLPQETGEDEAVSYSKGCYLGQEVVARLHYRGQVSKLLCGLAIDLDEVPGPGSVLSLEDRQAGTLTSATFSPRLGSVVGIAMLQRRAAKVGTRLDLEGGGRAKVVRSPSSA
;
A
#
# COMPACT_ATOMS: atom_id res chain seq x y z
N MET A 1 13.46 -17.41 -10.91
CA MET A 1 14.15 -16.78 -12.06
C MET A 1 14.02 -15.26 -11.92
N PRO A 2 15.11 -14.49 -11.80
CA PRO A 2 15.08 -13.05 -11.51
C PRO A 2 15.00 -12.21 -12.79
N GLY A 3 14.03 -12.45 -13.67
CA GLY A 3 14.02 -11.85 -15.01
C GLY A 3 13.45 -10.42 -15.13
N ASN A 4 12.58 -9.98 -14.23
CA ASN A 4 11.97 -8.62 -14.32
C ASN A 4 12.70 -7.57 -13.47
N SER A 5 13.39 -7.96 -12.40
CA SER A 5 14.04 -7.01 -11.50
C SER A 5 15.21 -6.27 -12.14
N HIS A 6 16.01 -6.94 -12.99
CA HIS A 6 17.19 -6.32 -13.58
C HIS A 6 16.86 -5.27 -14.66
N ALA A 7 15.88 -5.53 -15.52
CA ALA A 7 15.45 -4.57 -16.55
C ALA A 7 14.81 -3.32 -15.91
N SER A 8 13.97 -3.52 -14.89
CA SER A 8 13.35 -2.43 -14.14
C SER A 8 14.39 -1.59 -13.39
N SER A 9 15.38 -2.22 -12.74
CA SER A 9 16.46 -1.51 -12.04
C SER A 9 17.37 -0.72 -13.00
N ALA A 10 17.61 -1.23 -14.21
CA ALA A 10 18.37 -0.49 -15.22
C ALA A 10 17.63 0.76 -15.69
N LEU A 11 16.33 0.67 -15.96
CA LEU A 11 15.46 1.79 -16.29
C LEU A 11 15.50 2.85 -15.16
N LEU A 12 15.29 2.44 -13.92
CA LEU A 12 15.23 3.34 -12.78
C LEU A 12 16.56 4.09 -12.55
N ARG A 13 17.69 3.42 -12.77
CA ARG A 13 19.02 4.08 -12.78
C ARG A 13 19.16 5.06 -13.93
N GLY A 14 18.67 4.70 -15.11
CA GLY A 14 18.65 5.59 -16.28
C GLY A 14 17.88 6.89 -16.03
N LEU A 15 16.84 6.83 -15.21
CA LEU A 15 16.06 7.98 -14.73
C LEU A 15 16.75 8.77 -13.60
N GLY A 16 17.98 8.41 -13.21
CA GLY A 16 18.76 9.10 -12.16
C GLY A 16 18.49 8.59 -10.74
N GLY A 17 17.83 7.45 -10.58
CA GLY A 17 17.50 6.89 -9.27
C GLY A 17 18.69 6.26 -8.56
N GLU A 18 18.88 6.59 -7.28
CA GLU A 18 19.77 5.88 -6.37
C GLU A 18 19.05 4.64 -5.81
N LEU A 19 19.66 3.46 -5.98
CA LEU A 19 19.04 2.21 -5.53
C LEU A 19 19.40 1.86 -4.09
N MET A 20 18.44 1.26 -3.39
CA MET A 20 18.61 0.63 -2.07
C MET A 20 17.93 -0.74 -2.05
N ARG A 21 18.26 -1.56 -1.05
CA ARG A 21 17.56 -2.84 -0.82
C ARG A 21 16.69 -2.75 0.43
N LEU A 22 15.48 -3.24 0.30
CA LEU A 22 14.58 -3.49 1.43
C LEU A 22 14.99 -4.78 2.16
N ASP A 23 14.48 -4.97 3.37
CA ASP A 23 14.84 -6.11 4.24
C ASP A 23 14.60 -7.47 3.59
N GLU A 24 13.56 -7.60 2.77
CA GLU A 24 13.23 -8.80 1.97
C GLU A 24 14.13 -8.98 0.73
N GLY A 25 15.08 -8.08 0.53
CA GLY A 25 16.04 -8.13 -0.58
C GLY A 25 15.56 -7.49 -1.88
N THR A 26 14.36 -6.93 -1.92
CA THR A 26 13.83 -6.20 -3.07
C THR A 26 14.62 -4.90 -3.28
N GLU A 27 15.06 -4.66 -4.52
CA GLU A 27 15.76 -3.44 -4.91
C GLU A 27 14.75 -2.36 -5.32
N VAL A 28 14.83 -1.18 -4.70
CA VAL A 28 13.95 -0.03 -4.96
C VAL A 28 14.78 1.22 -5.17
N VAL A 29 14.21 2.27 -5.78
CA VAL A 29 14.85 3.58 -5.80
C VAL A 29 14.70 4.24 -4.44
N SER A 30 15.81 4.59 -3.82
CA SER A 30 15.88 5.33 -2.57
C SER A 30 15.37 6.77 -2.75
N ASN A 31 15.96 7.47 -3.70
CA ASN A 31 15.63 8.85 -4.06
C ASN A 31 16.09 9.17 -5.49
N TYR A 32 15.68 10.33 -6.02
CA TYR A 32 16.09 10.91 -7.30
C TYR A 32 16.84 12.24 -7.09
N GLY A 33 17.62 12.36 -6.01
CA GLY A 33 18.53 13.46 -5.71
C GLY A 33 18.13 14.31 -4.50
N SER A 34 16.84 14.54 -4.23
CA SER A 34 16.40 15.29 -3.05
C SER A 34 15.12 14.74 -2.47
N VAL A 35 15.24 14.05 -1.35
CA VAL A 35 14.11 13.49 -0.60
C VAL A 35 13.12 14.59 -0.17
N GLU A 36 13.62 15.78 0.17
CA GLU A 36 12.79 16.93 0.54
C GLU A 36 11.91 17.40 -0.61
N ALA A 37 12.52 17.65 -1.79
CA ALA A 37 11.77 18.09 -2.97
C ALA A 37 10.79 17.03 -3.49
N GLU A 38 11.15 15.75 -3.37
CA GLU A 38 10.28 14.62 -3.70
C GLU A 38 9.08 14.52 -2.72
N TYR A 39 9.32 14.74 -1.43
CA TYR A 39 8.28 14.81 -0.42
C TYR A 39 7.32 16.00 -0.66
N GLU A 40 7.87 17.20 -0.97
CA GLU A 40 7.05 18.37 -1.31
C GLU A 40 6.14 18.09 -2.52
N ALA A 41 6.63 17.38 -3.53
CA ALA A 41 5.81 16.99 -4.68
C ALA A 41 4.62 16.08 -4.28
N LEU A 42 4.80 15.20 -3.30
CA LEU A 42 3.69 14.37 -2.78
C LEU A 42 2.65 15.18 -2.01
N VAL A 43 3.07 16.21 -1.29
CA VAL A 43 2.20 17.01 -0.41
C VAL A 43 1.45 18.08 -1.22
N ASP A 44 2.18 18.90 -1.98
CA ASP A 44 1.66 20.13 -2.61
C ASP A 44 1.45 20.01 -4.11
N GLY A 45 1.99 18.97 -4.74
CA GLY A 45 2.01 18.79 -6.18
C GLY A 45 1.59 17.39 -6.64
N VAL A 46 2.49 16.78 -7.41
CA VAL A 46 2.35 15.39 -7.87
C VAL A 46 3.69 14.65 -7.85
N GLY A 47 3.78 13.60 -7.04
CA GLY A 47 4.88 12.66 -7.07
C GLY A 47 4.60 11.54 -8.08
N VAL A 48 5.55 11.25 -8.96
CA VAL A 48 5.51 10.10 -9.89
C VAL A 48 6.39 8.99 -9.33
N VAL A 49 5.77 7.93 -8.86
CA VAL A 49 6.44 6.79 -8.24
C VAL A 49 6.50 5.63 -9.22
N ALA A 50 7.70 5.30 -9.71
CA ALA A 50 7.91 4.11 -10.53
C ALA A 50 8.07 2.89 -9.62
N ARG A 51 7.01 2.08 -9.50
CA ARG A 51 6.93 0.98 -8.53
C ARG A 51 7.35 -0.34 -9.16
N ASN A 52 8.60 -0.74 -8.93
CA ASN A 52 9.12 -2.05 -9.36
C ASN A 52 9.03 -3.12 -8.26
N TRP A 53 8.51 -2.77 -7.09
CA TRP A 53 8.54 -3.62 -5.90
C TRP A 53 7.25 -4.35 -5.54
N PRO A 54 6.02 -3.91 -5.88
CA PRO A 54 4.84 -4.72 -5.60
C PRO A 54 4.87 -6.01 -6.41
N ASP A 55 4.59 -7.11 -5.75
CA ASP A 55 4.25 -8.33 -6.45
C ASP A 55 2.81 -8.24 -6.95
N THR A 56 2.52 -8.81 -8.10
CA THR A 56 1.13 -8.92 -8.58
C THR A 56 0.85 -10.35 -9.00
N LEU A 57 -0.23 -10.92 -8.49
CA LEU A 57 -0.76 -12.20 -8.93
C LEU A 57 -1.98 -11.97 -9.82
N ARG A 58 -2.05 -12.71 -10.91
CA ARG A 58 -3.21 -12.78 -11.80
C ARG A 58 -3.95 -14.08 -11.55
N VAL A 59 -5.24 -13.97 -11.29
CA VAL A 59 -6.15 -15.11 -11.08
C VAL A 59 -7.14 -15.17 -12.22
N ARG A 60 -7.15 -16.27 -12.96
CA ARG A 60 -8.03 -16.56 -14.09
C ARG A 60 -8.96 -17.73 -13.76
N GLY A 61 -9.90 -17.99 -14.66
CA GLY A 61 -10.84 -19.09 -14.58
C GLY A 61 -12.25 -18.66 -14.20
N GLU A 62 -13.21 -19.53 -14.42
CA GLU A 62 -14.62 -19.22 -14.23
C GLU A 62 -14.96 -18.93 -12.76
N ASP A 63 -14.29 -19.64 -11.85
CA ASP A 63 -14.57 -19.54 -10.41
C ASP A 63 -13.70 -18.48 -9.70
N ARG A 64 -12.90 -17.67 -10.44
CA ARG A 64 -11.91 -16.73 -9.86
C ARG A 64 -12.47 -15.77 -8.80
N VAL A 65 -13.64 -15.21 -9.04
CA VAL A 65 -14.27 -14.25 -8.10
C VAL A 65 -14.80 -15.00 -6.87
N THR A 66 -15.54 -16.09 -7.06
CA THR A 66 -16.11 -16.89 -5.97
C THR A 66 -15.00 -17.49 -5.11
N TYR A 67 -13.97 -18.05 -5.74
CA TYR A 67 -12.80 -18.60 -5.07
C TYR A 67 -12.11 -17.54 -4.20
N LEU A 68 -11.73 -16.39 -4.79
CA LEU A 68 -11.05 -15.33 -4.06
C LEU A 68 -11.93 -14.72 -2.98
N ASN A 69 -13.26 -14.61 -3.21
CA ASN A 69 -14.17 -14.10 -2.19
C ASN A 69 -14.13 -14.95 -0.90
N GLY A 70 -13.86 -16.26 -1.00
CA GLY A 70 -13.62 -17.12 0.14
C GLY A 70 -12.20 -17.07 0.74
N LYS A 71 -11.29 -16.26 0.19
CA LYS A 71 -9.88 -16.19 0.62
C LYS A 71 -9.46 -14.83 1.16
N VAL A 72 -10.21 -13.76 0.84
CA VAL A 72 -9.91 -12.38 1.28
C VAL A 72 -10.96 -11.87 2.26
N THR A 73 -10.62 -10.90 3.06
CA THR A 73 -11.54 -10.33 4.08
C THR A 73 -12.56 -9.36 3.50
N CYS A 74 -12.22 -8.63 2.42
CA CYS A 74 -13.14 -7.70 1.76
C CYS A 74 -14.15 -8.44 0.88
N GLU A 75 -15.29 -7.82 0.62
CA GLU A 75 -16.31 -8.32 -0.33
C GLU A 75 -15.86 -8.05 -1.76
N ILE A 76 -15.78 -9.09 -2.60
CA ILE A 76 -15.47 -8.95 -4.02
C ILE A 76 -16.52 -9.57 -4.94
N ALA A 77 -17.41 -10.43 -4.43
CA ALA A 77 -18.45 -11.07 -5.24
C ALA A 77 -19.48 -10.07 -5.79
N GLY A 78 -19.68 -8.96 -5.07
CA GLY A 78 -20.56 -7.87 -5.48
C GLY A 78 -19.89 -6.81 -6.36
N LEU A 79 -18.59 -6.91 -6.62
CA LEU A 79 -17.87 -5.95 -7.46
C LEU A 79 -18.15 -6.19 -8.94
N GLY A 80 -18.41 -5.10 -9.67
CA GLY A 80 -18.51 -5.10 -11.10
C GLY A 80 -17.15 -5.06 -11.80
N LEU A 81 -17.15 -5.24 -13.12
CA LEU A 81 -15.94 -5.06 -13.94
C LEU A 81 -15.37 -3.66 -13.78
N GLY A 82 -14.05 -3.58 -13.63
CA GLY A 82 -13.35 -2.34 -13.38
C GLY A 82 -13.54 -1.78 -11.96
N GLU A 83 -13.99 -2.59 -11.03
CA GLU A 83 -14.00 -2.26 -9.60
C GLU A 83 -12.93 -3.03 -8.85
N GLY A 84 -12.59 -2.54 -7.67
CA GLY A 84 -11.61 -3.16 -6.80
C GLY A 84 -11.92 -2.94 -5.34
N ALA A 85 -11.08 -3.52 -4.49
CA ALA A 85 -11.14 -3.38 -3.03
C ALA A 85 -9.75 -3.57 -2.43
N TYR A 86 -9.60 -3.16 -1.20
CA TYR A 86 -8.46 -3.51 -0.36
C TYR A 86 -8.90 -4.50 0.72
N GLY A 87 -8.06 -5.47 1.02
CA GLY A 87 -8.36 -6.46 2.04
C GLY A 87 -7.14 -7.29 2.44
N PHE A 88 -7.38 -8.23 3.34
CA PHE A 88 -6.35 -9.13 3.85
C PHE A 88 -6.59 -10.56 3.39
N VAL A 89 -5.52 -11.32 3.24
CA VAL A 89 -5.54 -12.78 3.20
C VAL A 89 -5.13 -13.28 4.58
N LEU A 90 -5.89 -14.20 5.14
CA LEU A 90 -5.68 -14.71 6.50
C LEU A 90 -5.29 -16.17 6.52
N ASP A 91 -4.74 -16.61 7.65
CA ASP A 91 -4.69 -18.02 8.03
C ASP A 91 -5.99 -18.45 8.74
N ALA A 92 -6.10 -19.73 9.06
CA ALA A 92 -7.26 -20.28 9.79
C ALA A 92 -7.44 -19.72 11.20
N LYS A 93 -6.41 -19.09 11.79
CA LYS A 93 -6.46 -18.45 13.11
C LYS A 93 -6.80 -16.96 13.02
N GLY A 94 -7.05 -16.44 11.82
CA GLY A 94 -7.37 -15.03 11.59
C GLY A 94 -6.17 -14.09 11.50
N HIS A 95 -4.94 -14.62 11.50
CA HIS A 95 -3.75 -13.79 11.34
C HIS A 95 -3.51 -13.41 9.89
N ILE A 96 -3.07 -12.19 9.68
CA ILE A 96 -2.78 -11.62 8.35
C ILE A 96 -1.60 -12.37 7.72
N GLN A 97 -1.81 -12.89 6.53
CA GLN A 97 -0.75 -13.49 5.71
C GLN A 97 -0.20 -12.51 4.67
N ALA A 98 -1.05 -11.63 4.16
CA ALA A 98 -0.72 -10.50 3.31
C ALA A 98 -1.88 -9.50 3.31
N ASP A 99 -1.60 -8.24 3.02
CA ASP A 99 -2.60 -7.30 2.52
C ASP A 99 -2.58 -7.30 0.99
N THR A 100 -3.69 -6.90 0.37
CA THR A 100 -3.78 -6.90 -1.08
C THR A 100 -4.77 -5.87 -1.59
N THR A 101 -4.37 -5.18 -2.67
CA THR A 101 -5.31 -4.41 -3.50
C THR A 101 -5.80 -5.31 -4.63
N ILE A 102 -7.10 -5.47 -4.71
CA ILE A 102 -7.79 -6.38 -5.64
C ILE A 102 -8.38 -5.56 -6.77
N ARG A 103 -8.28 -6.07 -8.01
CA ARG A 103 -8.90 -5.46 -9.20
C ARG A 103 -9.62 -6.51 -10.00
N VAL A 104 -10.93 -6.31 -10.21
CA VAL A 104 -11.77 -7.23 -11.00
C VAL A 104 -11.77 -6.77 -12.46
N LEU A 105 -11.16 -7.58 -13.32
CA LEU A 105 -11.09 -7.34 -14.76
C LEU A 105 -11.94 -8.37 -15.51
N GLU A 106 -12.11 -8.18 -16.83
CA GLU A 106 -12.97 -9.00 -17.65
C GLU A 106 -12.56 -10.49 -17.63
N ASP A 107 -11.28 -10.78 -17.79
CA ASP A 107 -10.74 -12.15 -17.89
C ASP A 107 -10.02 -12.62 -16.63
N SER A 108 -9.79 -11.74 -15.67
CA SER A 108 -8.94 -12.01 -14.50
C SER A 108 -9.29 -11.15 -13.29
N VAL A 109 -8.75 -11.55 -12.14
CA VAL A 109 -8.67 -10.71 -10.95
C VAL A 109 -7.19 -10.54 -10.62
N TRP A 110 -6.75 -9.29 -10.42
CA TRP A 110 -5.38 -9.01 -10.00
C TRP A 110 -5.31 -8.77 -8.49
N LEU A 111 -4.28 -9.32 -7.88
CA LEU A 111 -3.92 -9.11 -6.48
C LEU A 111 -2.57 -8.41 -6.45
N GLU A 112 -2.54 -7.12 -6.12
CA GLU A 112 -1.30 -6.39 -5.87
C GLU A 112 -0.92 -6.54 -4.40
N LEU A 113 0.32 -6.92 -4.14
CA LEU A 113 0.85 -7.36 -2.86
C LEU A 113 2.07 -6.54 -2.45
N PRO A 114 2.42 -6.50 -1.17
CA PRO A 114 3.71 -6.01 -0.73
C PRO A 114 4.87 -6.75 -1.40
N ALA A 115 6.03 -6.07 -1.48
CA ALA A 115 7.25 -6.63 -2.03
C ALA A 115 7.61 -7.99 -1.41
N GLY A 116 8.03 -8.94 -2.24
CA GLY A 116 8.50 -10.27 -1.82
C GLY A 116 7.40 -11.23 -1.33
N GLN A 117 6.12 -10.81 -1.28
CA GLN A 117 5.03 -11.66 -0.77
C GLN A 117 4.39 -12.55 -1.83
N GLY A 118 4.61 -12.27 -3.10
CA GLY A 118 3.98 -12.99 -4.21
C GLY A 118 4.19 -14.50 -4.20
N PRO A 119 5.42 -15.03 -4.10
CA PRO A 119 5.67 -16.46 -4.09
C PRO A 119 4.98 -17.16 -2.92
N ARG A 120 5.06 -16.59 -1.72
CA ARG A 120 4.45 -17.16 -0.51
C ARG A 120 2.93 -17.17 -0.59
N LEU A 121 2.32 -16.08 -1.05
CA LEU A 121 0.88 -16.00 -1.19
C LEU A 121 0.37 -16.91 -2.31
N LEU A 122 1.10 -17.04 -3.41
CA LEU A 122 0.79 -17.97 -4.48
C LEU A 122 0.70 -19.41 -3.95
N ASP A 123 1.70 -19.83 -3.17
CA ASP A 123 1.71 -21.16 -2.55
C ASP A 123 0.58 -21.31 -1.53
N HIS A 124 0.32 -20.28 -0.74
CA HIS A 124 -0.78 -20.28 0.22
C HIS A 124 -2.13 -20.47 -0.48
N LEU A 125 -2.43 -19.68 -1.49
CA LEU A 125 -3.68 -19.76 -2.24
C LEU A 125 -3.83 -21.12 -2.95
N LYS A 126 -2.79 -21.59 -3.63
CA LYS A 126 -2.84 -22.87 -4.37
C LYS A 126 -3.21 -24.08 -3.50
N ARG A 127 -2.90 -24.07 -2.20
CA ARG A 127 -3.27 -25.16 -1.27
C ARG A 127 -4.78 -25.34 -1.11
N PHE A 128 -5.57 -24.30 -1.41
CA PHE A 128 -7.02 -24.32 -1.26
C PHE A 128 -7.77 -24.53 -2.58
N ILE A 129 -7.07 -24.75 -3.68
CA ILE A 129 -7.69 -25.13 -4.95
C ILE A 129 -7.94 -26.62 -4.92
N VAL A 130 -9.22 -27.04 -4.87
CA VAL A 130 -9.61 -28.44 -4.84
C VAL A 130 -10.44 -28.81 -6.07
N ILE A 131 -11.53 -28.12 -6.29
CA ILE A 131 -12.46 -28.32 -7.42
C ILE A 131 -12.66 -27.04 -8.23
N ASP A 132 -12.15 -25.92 -7.72
CA ASP A 132 -12.32 -24.61 -8.33
C ASP A 132 -11.56 -24.53 -9.66
N ARG A 133 -12.21 -24.02 -10.70
CA ARG A 133 -11.62 -23.76 -12.01
C ARG A 133 -10.90 -22.41 -11.99
N VAL A 134 -9.73 -22.39 -11.34
CA VAL A 134 -8.89 -21.21 -11.21
C VAL A 134 -7.44 -21.54 -11.54
N GLU A 135 -6.78 -20.57 -12.14
CA GLU A 135 -5.36 -20.55 -12.39
C GLU A 135 -4.75 -19.29 -11.77
N ILE A 136 -3.67 -19.45 -11.00
CA ILE A 136 -3.01 -18.32 -10.32
C ILE A 136 -1.55 -18.29 -10.77
N GLU A 137 -1.12 -17.16 -11.28
CA GLU A 137 0.24 -16.95 -11.78
C GLU A 137 0.76 -15.53 -11.42
N PRO A 138 2.08 -15.36 -11.32
CA PRO A 138 2.66 -14.01 -11.20
C PRO A 138 2.41 -13.22 -12.48
N LEU A 139 1.91 -12.00 -12.34
CA LEU A 139 1.80 -11.03 -13.44
C LEU A 139 3.17 -10.36 -13.65
N LYS A 140 3.68 -10.43 -14.87
CA LYS A 140 5.00 -9.91 -15.24
C LYS A 140 4.89 -9.00 -16.46
N GLY A 141 5.95 -8.21 -16.71
CA GLY A 141 6.06 -7.40 -17.92
C GLY A 141 5.41 -6.03 -17.83
N LEU A 142 4.82 -5.66 -16.69
CA LEU A 142 4.29 -4.33 -16.41
C LEU A 142 5.22 -3.57 -15.46
N MET A 143 5.21 -2.24 -15.58
CA MET A 143 5.91 -1.31 -14.70
C MET A 143 4.91 -0.29 -14.14
N PRO A 144 4.30 -0.52 -12.98
CA PRO A 144 3.32 0.41 -12.42
C PRO A 144 3.93 1.79 -12.14
N LEU A 145 3.30 2.83 -12.65
CA LEU A 145 3.64 4.23 -12.40
C LEU A 145 2.50 4.86 -11.62
N THR A 146 2.74 5.19 -10.34
CA THR A 146 1.72 5.79 -9.48
C THR A 146 1.94 7.28 -9.34
N LEU A 147 0.94 8.07 -9.70
CA LEU A 147 0.88 9.50 -9.42
C LEU A 147 0.20 9.67 -8.06
N VAL A 148 0.86 10.31 -7.12
CA VAL A 148 0.35 10.57 -5.76
C VAL A 148 0.45 12.07 -5.47
N GLY A 149 -0.59 12.66 -4.91
CA GLY A 149 -0.60 14.05 -4.49
C GLY A 149 -1.88 14.79 -4.87
N SER A 150 -2.05 16.01 -4.35
CA SER A 150 -3.26 16.81 -4.57
C SER A 150 -3.55 17.10 -6.04
N GLN A 151 -2.51 17.14 -6.88
CA GLN A 151 -2.58 17.44 -8.30
C GLN A 151 -2.44 16.18 -9.21
N ALA A 152 -2.40 14.98 -8.62
CA ALA A 152 -2.18 13.74 -9.38
C ALA A 152 -3.22 13.53 -10.49
N ARG A 153 -4.49 13.79 -10.20
CA ARG A 153 -5.58 13.69 -11.18
C ARG A 153 -5.42 14.73 -12.29
N ALA A 154 -5.21 15.99 -11.94
CA ALA A 154 -5.07 17.08 -12.91
C ALA A 154 -3.89 16.85 -13.87
N ALA A 155 -2.77 16.33 -13.35
CA ALA A 155 -1.62 15.99 -14.18
C ALA A 155 -1.95 14.85 -15.16
N LEU A 156 -2.70 13.84 -14.72
CA LEU A 156 -3.06 12.70 -15.57
C LEU A 156 -4.09 13.08 -16.65
N GLU A 157 -4.98 14.05 -16.36
CA GLU A 157 -5.95 14.60 -17.31
C GLU A 157 -5.30 15.35 -18.50
N LEU A 158 -4.03 15.71 -18.39
CA LEU A 158 -3.25 16.27 -19.51
C LEU A 158 -2.64 15.18 -20.42
N VAL A 159 -2.64 13.93 -19.97
CA VAL A 159 -2.07 12.79 -20.72
C VAL A 159 -3.16 11.89 -21.29
N PHE A 160 -4.27 11.77 -20.60
CA PHE A 160 -5.40 10.91 -20.96
C PHE A 160 -6.70 11.71 -20.96
N GLU A 161 -7.69 11.23 -21.71
CA GLU A 161 -9.01 11.85 -21.74
C GLU A 161 -9.66 11.83 -20.34
N PRO A 162 -10.03 13.00 -19.76
CA PRO A 162 -10.52 13.10 -18.39
C PRO A 162 -11.76 12.24 -18.08
N ALA A 163 -12.67 12.11 -19.05
CA ALA A 163 -13.89 11.33 -18.89
C ALA A 163 -13.64 9.82 -18.76
N LEU A 164 -12.49 9.34 -19.21
CA LEU A 164 -12.12 7.94 -19.16
C LEU A 164 -11.33 7.58 -17.90
N LEU A 165 -10.83 8.56 -17.13
CA LEU A 165 -10.09 8.28 -15.91
C LEU A 165 -10.98 7.72 -14.79
N PRO A 166 -10.44 6.89 -13.88
CA PRO A 166 -11.13 6.45 -12.69
C PRO A 166 -11.72 7.64 -11.90
N ASP A 167 -13.01 7.62 -11.63
CA ASP A 167 -13.76 8.73 -11.02
C ASP A 167 -13.90 8.63 -9.50
N ARG A 168 -13.59 7.47 -8.92
CA ARG A 168 -13.66 7.18 -7.49
C ARG A 168 -12.59 6.16 -7.08
N PRO A 169 -12.26 6.05 -5.78
CA PRO A 169 -11.35 5.02 -5.27
C PRO A 169 -11.75 3.60 -5.72
N TRP A 170 -10.75 2.77 -5.91
CA TRP A 170 -10.88 1.35 -6.30
C TRP A 170 -11.52 1.13 -7.68
N ARG A 171 -11.45 2.13 -8.55
CA ARG A 171 -11.87 2.01 -9.96
C ARG A 171 -10.68 1.71 -10.86
N VAL A 172 -10.98 0.97 -11.92
CA VAL A 172 -10.02 0.58 -12.96
C VAL A 172 -10.63 0.87 -14.33
N ARG A 173 -9.81 1.38 -15.24
CA ARG A 173 -10.19 1.66 -16.64
C ARG A 173 -9.09 1.19 -17.58
N HIS A 174 -9.47 0.70 -18.75
CA HIS A 174 -8.57 0.51 -19.88
C HIS A 174 -8.57 1.78 -20.72
N LEU A 175 -7.40 2.32 -21.00
CA LEU A 175 -7.23 3.55 -21.75
C LEU A 175 -6.26 3.31 -22.91
N ALA A 176 -6.55 3.88 -24.07
CA ALA A 176 -5.60 3.90 -25.17
C ALA A 176 -4.36 4.71 -24.80
N ILE A 177 -3.19 4.21 -25.15
CA ILE A 177 -1.93 4.91 -25.00
C ILE A 177 -1.31 5.17 -26.37
N GLU A 178 -0.85 6.39 -26.60
CA GLU A 178 0.03 6.70 -27.73
C GLU A 178 1.44 6.20 -27.37
N SER A 179 1.82 5.05 -27.87
CA SER A 179 3.14 4.45 -27.76
C SER A 179 3.55 3.85 -29.09
N GLU A 180 4.84 3.58 -29.27
CA GLU A 180 5.35 2.92 -30.49
C GLU A 180 4.77 1.51 -30.67
N SER A 181 4.45 0.84 -29.57
CA SER A 181 3.81 -0.48 -29.58
C SER A 181 2.31 -0.41 -29.87
N GLY A 182 1.67 0.78 -29.73
CA GLY A 182 0.23 0.91 -29.72
C GLY A 182 -0.41 0.09 -28.59
N GLY A 183 -1.64 0.36 -28.22
CA GLY A 183 -2.36 -0.50 -27.30
C GLY A 183 -3.10 0.25 -26.19
N GLU A 184 -3.46 -0.51 -25.17
CA GLU A 184 -4.16 -0.01 -24.01
C GLU A 184 -3.32 -0.19 -22.75
N VAL A 185 -3.42 0.78 -21.85
CA VAL A 185 -2.93 0.67 -20.48
C VAL A 185 -4.09 0.59 -19.52
N LEU A 186 -3.86 -0.09 -18.41
CA LEU A 186 -4.80 -0.07 -17.31
C LEU A 186 -4.48 1.12 -16.42
N VAL A 187 -5.49 1.90 -16.05
CA VAL A 187 -5.38 2.96 -15.05
C VAL A 187 -6.28 2.63 -13.87
N SER A 188 -5.73 2.65 -12.68
CA SER A 188 -6.47 2.35 -11.45
C SER A 188 -6.32 3.48 -10.43
N SER A 189 -7.34 3.69 -9.60
CA SER A 189 -7.29 4.60 -8.45
C SER A 189 -7.14 3.80 -7.16
N ASP A 190 -6.41 4.37 -6.20
CA ASP A 190 -6.17 3.80 -4.87
C ASP A 190 -6.77 4.73 -3.80
N GLY A 191 -7.52 4.17 -2.85
CA GLY A 191 -8.18 4.92 -1.78
C GLY A 191 -7.37 5.09 -0.50
N ARG A 192 -6.20 4.45 -0.37
CA ARG A 192 -5.45 4.38 0.90
C ARG A 192 -4.58 5.60 1.20
N TRP A 193 -4.22 6.39 0.20
CA TRP A 193 -3.23 7.45 0.35
C TRP A 193 -3.72 8.72 1.06
N GLY A 194 -5.02 8.88 1.27
CA GLY A 194 -5.62 10.10 1.83
C GLY A 194 -5.56 11.32 0.91
N VAL A 195 -4.93 11.17 -0.25
CA VAL A 195 -4.86 12.12 -1.36
C VAL A 195 -5.14 11.36 -2.66
N PRO A 196 -5.45 12.04 -3.79
CA PRO A 196 -5.58 11.38 -5.08
C PRO A 196 -4.34 10.54 -5.41
N ALA A 197 -4.58 9.26 -5.73
CA ALA A 197 -3.54 8.35 -6.18
C ALA A 197 -4.06 7.52 -7.36
N LEU A 198 -3.36 7.62 -8.50
CA LEU A 198 -3.72 6.90 -9.71
C LEU A 198 -2.48 6.16 -10.23
N THR A 199 -2.67 4.88 -10.54
CA THR A 199 -1.60 4.03 -11.08
C THR A 199 -1.88 3.70 -12.52
N VAL A 200 -0.95 4.02 -13.40
CA VAL A 200 -0.91 3.56 -14.80
C VAL A 200 -0.04 2.31 -14.86
N TRP A 201 -0.49 1.31 -15.62
CA TRP A 201 0.15 -0.01 -15.74
C TRP A 201 0.67 -0.23 -17.16
N PRO A 202 1.72 0.47 -17.60
CA PRO A 202 2.28 0.26 -18.94
C PRO A 202 3.06 -1.05 -19.02
N PRO A 203 3.23 -1.61 -20.22
CA PRO A 203 4.31 -2.53 -20.48
C PRO A 203 5.66 -1.93 -20.05
N ALA A 204 6.55 -2.75 -19.51
CA ALA A 204 7.83 -2.27 -19.01
C ALA A 204 8.69 -1.56 -20.10
N ALA A 205 8.50 -1.96 -21.36
CA ALA A 205 9.17 -1.33 -22.52
C ALA A 205 8.72 0.11 -22.77
N ASP A 206 7.46 0.44 -22.45
CA ASP A 206 6.87 1.77 -22.68
C ASP A 206 6.99 2.69 -21.45
N ALA A 207 7.48 2.16 -20.33
CA ALA A 207 7.46 2.86 -19.04
C ALA A 207 8.32 4.16 -19.06
N GLU A 208 9.47 4.16 -19.69
CA GLU A 208 10.37 5.33 -19.75
C GLU A 208 9.73 6.49 -20.53
N ALA A 209 9.17 6.19 -21.69
CA ALA A 209 8.47 7.19 -22.50
C ALA A 209 7.25 7.76 -21.75
N LEU A 210 6.51 6.90 -21.05
CA LEU A 210 5.37 7.35 -20.27
C LEU A 210 5.79 8.19 -19.06
N VAL A 211 6.86 7.82 -18.35
CA VAL A 211 7.42 8.64 -17.27
C VAL A 211 7.76 10.04 -17.78
N SER A 212 8.45 10.16 -18.92
CA SER A 212 8.79 11.46 -19.52
C SER A 212 7.54 12.29 -19.83
N ARG A 213 6.51 11.67 -20.43
CA ARG A 213 5.23 12.34 -20.72
C ARG A 213 4.51 12.81 -19.44
N LEU A 214 4.50 11.97 -18.39
CA LEU A 214 3.87 12.31 -17.11
C LEU A 214 4.59 13.46 -16.40
N LEU A 215 5.91 13.49 -16.44
CA LEU A 215 6.71 14.58 -15.87
C LEU A 215 6.53 15.88 -16.64
N ASP A 216 6.52 15.84 -17.98
CA ASP A 216 6.29 17.02 -18.80
C ASP A 216 4.90 17.60 -18.64
N ALA A 217 3.87 16.76 -18.68
CA ALA A 217 2.48 17.17 -18.45
C ALA A 217 2.26 17.69 -17.02
N GLY A 218 2.87 17.03 -16.04
CA GLY A 218 2.76 17.42 -14.64
C GLY A 218 3.64 18.59 -14.21
N ARG A 219 4.50 19.14 -15.11
CA ARG A 219 5.42 20.25 -14.80
C ARG A 219 4.72 21.47 -14.19
N PRO A 220 3.55 21.93 -14.67
CA PRO A 220 2.80 23.03 -14.04
C PRO A 220 2.37 22.75 -12.61
N PHE A 221 2.31 21.49 -12.22
CA PHE A 221 1.89 21.02 -10.89
C PHE A 221 3.08 20.56 -10.03
N GLY A 222 4.32 20.89 -10.43
CA GLY A 222 5.52 20.51 -9.69
C GLY A 222 5.84 19.02 -9.74
N ALA A 223 5.49 18.31 -10.83
CA ALA A 223 5.72 16.88 -10.96
C ALA A 223 7.20 16.50 -10.81
N ARG A 224 7.47 15.48 -10.00
CA ARG A 224 8.80 14.91 -9.79
C ARG A 224 8.73 13.39 -9.67
N LEU A 225 9.81 12.73 -10.09
CA LEU A 225 10.05 11.35 -9.68
C LEU A 225 10.22 11.30 -8.17
N VAL A 226 9.68 10.26 -7.56
CA VAL A 226 9.69 10.06 -6.11
C VAL A 226 10.23 8.68 -5.79
N GLY A 227 11.26 8.64 -4.95
CA GLY A 227 11.82 7.43 -4.40
C GLY A 227 11.15 6.97 -3.10
N TYR A 228 11.62 5.82 -2.64
CA TYR A 228 11.07 5.14 -1.47
C TYR A 228 11.15 5.98 -0.19
N GLN A 229 12.24 6.73 0.02
CA GLN A 229 12.42 7.52 1.26
C GLN A 229 11.38 8.64 1.40
N ALA A 230 11.11 9.38 0.33
CA ALA A 230 10.08 10.42 0.34
C ALA A 230 8.67 9.83 0.49
N LEU A 231 8.42 8.70 -0.18
CA LEU A 231 7.15 7.98 -0.07
C LEU A 231 6.94 7.39 1.33
N ASP A 232 7.99 6.83 1.95
CA ASP A 232 7.95 6.31 3.33
C ASP A 232 7.69 7.44 4.34
N ARG A 233 8.33 8.60 4.17
CA ARG A 233 8.05 9.80 4.97
C ARG A 233 6.58 10.22 4.86
N PHE A 234 6.07 10.31 3.65
CA PHE A 234 4.68 10.69 3.37
C PHE A 234 3.67 9.73 4.02
N ARG A 235 3.85 8.41 3.85
CA ARG A 235 2.93 7.41 4.42
C ARG A 235 2.95 7.39 5.95
N ILE A 236 4.12 7.60 6.59
CA ILE A 236 4.24 7.66 8.06
C ILE A 236 3.48 8.87 8.59
N GLU A 237 3.65 10.03 7.96
CA GLU A 237 2.94 11.25 8.34
C GLU A 237 1.42 11.09 8.17
N ALA A 238 0.97 10.44 7.10
CA ALA A 238 -0.43 10.15 6.86
C ALA A 238 -0.98 8.98 7.71
N VAL A 239 -0.12 8.31 8.48
CA VAL A 239 -0.44 7.10 9.26
C VAL A 239 -1.02 6.01 8.37
N ILE A 240 -0.34 5.72 7.26
CA ILE A 240 -0.67 4.62 6.34
C ILE A 240 0.26 3.45 6.67
N PRO A 241 -0.25 2.39 7.32
CA PRO A 241 0.58 1.27 7.73
C PRO A 241 0.93 0.36 6.55
N TRP A 242 2.15 -0.18 6.54
CA TRP A 242 2.61 -1.12 5.55
C TRP A 242 2.86 -2.50 6.15
N PHE A 243 2.42 -3.55 5.45
CA PHE A 243 2.73 -4.93 5.80
C PHE A 243 4.23 -5.19 5.77
N GLY A 244 4.72 -5.92 6.78
CA GLY A 244 6.14 -6.18 6.96
C GLY A 244 6.91 -5.06 7.68
N ARG A 245 6.29 -3.87 7.84
CA ARG A 245 6.87 -2.72 8.55
C ARG A 245 6.11 -2.44 9.85
N ASP A 246 4.82 -2.15 9.74
CA ASP A 246 4.00 -1.72 10.87
C ASP A 246 3.14 -2.85 11.42
N PHE A 247 2.77 -3.78 10.58
CA PHE A 247 2.04 -5.00 10.94
C PHE A 247 2.49 -6.17 10.06
N GLY A 248 2.11 -7.39 10.45
CA GLY A 248 2.50 -8.61 9.74
C GLY A 248 1.74 -9.84 10.23
N GLU A 249 2.35 -11.02 10.06
CA GLU A 249 1.75 -12.32 10.35
C GLU A 249 1.37 -12.57 11.81
N ALA A 250 1.85 -11.75 12.74
CA ALA A 250 1.47 -11.82 14.15
C ALA A 250 0.23 -10.97 14.48
N ASN A 251 -0.36 -10.30 13.48
CA ASN A 251 -1.43 -9.35 13.67
C ASN A 251 -2.77 -9.86 13.14
N LEU A 252 -3.83 -9.36 13.77
CA LEU A 252 -5.21 -9.53 13.34
C LEU A 252 -5.66 -8.27 12.55
N PRO A 253 -6.60 -8.38 11.60
CA PRO A 253 -7.08 -7.25 10.82
C PRO A 253 -7.51 -6.04 11.67
N GLN A 254 -8.24 -6.26 12.75
CA GLN A 254 -8.75 -5.19 13.62
C GLN A 254 -7.64 -4.44 14.38
N GLU A 255 -6.41 -4.98 14.45
CA GLU A 255 -5.27 -4.31 15.07
C GLU A 255 -4.68 -3.22 14.16
N THR A 256 -4.92 -3.29 12.84
CA THR A 256 -4.32 -2.39 11.85
C THR A 256 -5.05 -1.05 11.71
N GLY A 257 -6.32 -0.99 12.12
CA GLY A 257 -7.17 0.20 11.90
C GLY A 257 -7.74 0.34 10.49
N GLU A 258 -7.56 -0.67 9.63
CA GLU A 258 -8.09 -0.71 8.26
C GLU A 258 -9.49 -1.36 8.26
N ASP A 259 -10.46 -0.70 8.89
CA ASP A 259 -11.80 -1.25 9.10
C ASP A 259 -12.53 -1.58 7.79
N GLU A 260 -12.33 -0.77 6.73
CA GLU A 260 -12.93 -0.98 5.40
C GLU A 260 -12.36 -2.22 4.67
N ALA A 261 -11.21 -2.73 5.10
CA ALA A 261 -10.59 -3.93 4.53
C ALA A 261 -11.31 -5.23 4.92
N VAL A 262 -12.30 -5.17 5.83
CA VAL A 262 -12.97 -6.35 6.37
C VAL A 262 -14.48 -6.25 6.20
N SER A 263 -15.06 -7.17 5.45
CA SER A 263 -16.53 -7.33 5.37
C SER A 263 -17.00 -8.28 6.45
N TYR A 264 -17.97 -7.82 7.24
CA TYR A 264 -18.65 -8.62 8.27
C TYR A 264 -20.00 -9.16 7.80
N SER A 265 -20.46 -8.79 6.60
CA SER A 265 -21.74 -9.17 6.01
C SER A 265 -21.65 -10.18 4.87
N LYS A 266 -20.43 -10.36 4.29
CA LYS A 266 -20.22 -11.33 3.21
C LYS A 266 -20.27 -12.78 3.69
N GLY A 267 -20.30 -13.74 2.74
CA GLY A 267 -20.19 -15.17 3.00
C GLY A 267 -18.87 -15.58 3.66
N CYS A 268 -18.72 -16.87 3.95
CA CYS A 268 -17.57 -17.39 4.67
C CYS A 268 -16.24 -17.17 3.92
N TYR A 269 -15.21 -16.83 4.69
CA TYR A 269 -13.82 -16.76 4.24
C TYR A 269 -12.87 -17.34 5.29
N LEU A 270 -11.66 -17.69 4.86
CA LEU A 270 -10.65 -18.29 5.75
C LEU A 270 -10.31 -17.33 6.91
N GLY A 271 -10.37 -17.83 8.17
CA GLY A 271 -10.09 -17.04 9.38
C GLY A 271 -11.26 -16.18 9.90
N GLN A 272 -12.42 -16.18 9.23
CA GLN A 272 -13.58 -15.35 9.57
C GLN A 272 -14.07 -15.55 11.00
N GLU A 273 -14.05 -16.77 11.54
CA GLU A 273 -14.60 -17.05 12.88
C GLU A 273 -13.95 -16.19 13.96
N VAL A 274 -12.62 -16.08 13.94
CA VAL A 274 -11.85 -15.24 14.89
C VAL A 274 -12.14 -13.78 14.67
N VAL A 275 -12.13 -13.32 13.43
CA VAL A 275 -12.39 -11.93 13.05
C VAL A 275 -13.80 -11.48 13.45
N ALA A 276 -14.82 -12.29 13.15
CA ALA A 276 -16.20 -12.01 13.52
C ALA A 276 -16.42 -12.04 15.04
N ARG A 277 -15.83 -13.01 15.74
CA ARG A 277 -15.93 -13.08 17.21
C ARG A 277 -15.36 -11.83 17.88
N LEU A 278 -14.20 -11.33 17.41
CA LEU A 278 -13.60 -10.11 17.93
C LEU A 278 -14.47 -8.89 17.65
N HIS A 279 -15.06 -8.80 16.45
CA HIS A 279 -15.92 -7.69 16.08
C HIS A 279 -17.21 -7.62 16.95
N TYR A 280 -17.89 -8.75 17.14
CA TYR A 280 -19.21 -8.77 17.82
C TYR A 280 -19.13 -8.96 19.34
N ARG A 281 -18.10 -9.59 19.86
CA ARG A 281 -18.05 -10.05 21.27
C ARG A 281 -16.69 -9.84 21.95
N GLY A 282 -15.74 -9.23 21.29
CA GLY A 282 -14.39 -9.09 21.79
C GLY A 282 -13.79 -7.72 21.52
N GLN A 283 -12.53 -7.62 21.84
CA GLN A 283 -11.70 -6.45 21.55
C GLN A 283 -10.27 -6.95 21.32
N VAL A 284 -9.55 -6.33 20.38
CA VAL A 284 -8.12 -6.59 20.21
C VAL A 284 -7.32 -6.04 21.38
N SER A 285 -6.20 -6.67 21.69
CA SER A 285 -5.33 -6.27 22.80
C SER A 285 -4.42 -5.10 22.46
N LYS A 286 -4.17 -4.87 21.17
CA LYS A 286 -3.27 -3.84 20.65
C LYS A 286 -3.83 -3.21 19.38
N LEU A 287 -3.35 -2.00 19.06
CA LEU A 287 -3.81 -1.19 17.93
C LEU A 287 -2.64 -0.42 17.33
N LEU A 288 -2.63 -0.27 16.01
CA LEU A 288 -1.75 0.66 15.31
C LEU A 288 -2.24 2.10 15.52
N CYS A 289 -1.34 2.95 16.00
CA CYS A 289 -1.62 4.35 16.31
C CYS A 289 -0.59 5.27 15.67
N GLY A 290 -1.04 6.47 15.27
CA GLY A 290 -0.16 7.57 14.86
C GLY A 290 0.30 8.36 16.08
N LEU A 291 1.58 8.74 16.08
CA LEU A 291 2.24 9.46 17.16
C LEU A 291 2.83 10.79 16.69
N ALA A 292 2.74 11.82 17.53
CA ALA A 292 3.64 12.96 17.51
C ALA A 292 4.72 12.71 18.58
N ILE A 293 5.98 12.88 18.22
CA ILE A 293 7.13 12.53 19.06
C ILE A 293 7.94 13.80 19.35
N ASP A 294 8.18 14.06 20.63
CA ASP A 294 8.94 15.21 21.12
C ASP A 294 10.41 14.80 21.28
N LEU A 295 11.11 14.77 20.15
CA LEU A 295 12.54 14.49 20.02
C LEU A 295 13.12 15.22 18.82
N ASP A 296 14.40 15.60 18.91
CA ASP A 296 15.13 16.18 17.77
C ASP A 296 15.63 15.10 16.80
N GLU A 297 15.91 13.91 17.29
CA GLU A 297 16.36 12.77 16.48
C GLU A 297 15.20 11.79 16.22
N VAL A 298 15.18 11.20 15.03
CA VAL A 298 14.18 10.20 14.66
C VAL A 298 14.51 8.86 15.33
N PRO A 299 13.67 8.36 16.24
CA PRO A 299 13.91 7.09 16.90
C PRO A 299 13.77 5.91 15.93
N GLY A 300 14.54 4.86 16.16
CA GLY A 300 14.50 3.64 15.34
C GLY A 300 13.24 2.81 15.57
N PRO A 301 12.86 1.97 14.59
CA PRO A 301 11.82 0.97 14.78
C PRO A 301 12.22 0.00 15.91
N GLY A 302 11.21 -0.47 16.68
CA GLY A 302 11.43 -1.32 17.85
C GLY A 302 11.61 -0.54 19.16
N SER A 303 11.79 0.80 19.14
CA SER A 303 11.87 1.61 20.35
C SER A 303 10.64 1.39 21.24
N VAL A 304 10.88 1.11 22.53
CA VAL A 304 9.83 0.80 23.50
C VAL A 304 9.11 2.07 23.95
N LEU A 305 7.80 1.98 24.00
CA LEU A 305 6.90 3.02 24.52
C LEU A 305 6.30 2.55 25.85
N SER A 306 6.32 3.40 26.85
CA SER A 306 5.84 3.11 28.20
C SER A 306 4.72 4.06 28.62
N LEU A 307 3.79 3.54 29.42
CA LEU A 307 2.74 4.29 30.10
C LEU A 307 2.79 3.93 31.60
N GLU A 308 3.01 4.92 32.46
CA GLU A 308 3.11 4.70 33.91
C GLU A 308 4.15 3.62 34.25
N ASP A 309 5.37 3.75 33.72
CA ASP A 309 6.51 2.84 33.90
C ASP A 309 6.26 1.38 33.43
N ARG A 310 5.22 1.15 32.66
CA ARG A 310 4.91 -0.18 32.08
C ARG A 310 4.97 -0.12 30.58
N GLN A 311 5.60 -1.11 29.98
CA GLN A 311 5.61 -1.21 28.52
C GLN A 311 4.17 -1.15 27.96
N ALA A 312 3.95 -0.21 27.05
CA ALA A 312 2.68 0.07 26.43
C ALA A 312 2.64 -0.29 24.93
N GLY A 313 3.82 -0.45 24.32
CA GLY A 313 3.92 -0.83 22.91
C GLY A 313 5.32 -0.60 22.36
N THR A 314 5.42 -0.63 21.03
CA THR A 314 6.66 -0.41 20.29
C THR A 314 6.42 0.47 19.08
N LEU A 315 7.38 1.34 18.77
CA LEU A 315 7.43 2.13 17.57
C LEU A 315 7.70 1.19 16.38
N THR A 316 6.94 1.30 15.32
CA THR A 316 7.13 0.49 14.10
C THR A 316 7.78 1.29 12.98
N SER A 317 7.41 2.56 12.87
CA SER A 317 7.98 3.50 11.89
C SER A 317 8.03 4.90 12.48
N ALA A 318 9.06 5.68 12.11
CA ALA A 318 9.15 7.09 12.47
C ALA A 318 9.89 7.88 11.39
N THR A 319 9.60 9.17 11.32
CA THR A 319 10.26 10.12 10.41
C THR A 319 10.14 11.55 10.93
N PHE A 320 11.01 12.43 10.46
CA PHE A 320 10.79 13.87 10.61
C PHE A 320 9.80 14.34 9.55
N SER A 321 8.74 15.03 9.97
CA SER A 321 7.78 15.68 9.08
C SER A 321 8.16 17.15 8.89
N PRO A 322 8.61 17.57 7.68
CA PRO A 322 8.88 18.98 7.42
C PRO A 322 7.65 19.87 7.57
N ARG A 323 6.49 19.36 7.17
CA ARG A 323 5.21 20.07 7.25
C ARG A 323 4.76 20.36 8.69
N LEU A 324 5.00 19.42 9.61
CA LEU A 324 4.64 19.55 11.02
C LEU A 324 5.78 20.11 11.86
N GLY A 325 7.01 20.21 11.33
CA GLY A 325 8.20 20.65 12.04
C GLY A 325 8.55 19.75 13.25
N SER A 326 8.18 18.47 13.20
CA SER A 326 8.33 17.54 14.32
C SER A 326 8.50 16.10 13.86
N VAL A 327 9.00 15.25 14.73
CA VAL A 327 9.07 13.81 14.51
C VAL A 327 7.66 13.22 14.68
N VAL A 328 7.27 12.36 13.74
CA VAL A 328 6.02 11.60 13.76
C VAL A 328 6.31 10.11 13.60
N GLY A 329 5.38 9.26 14.03
CA GLY A 329 5.56 7.83 13.92
C GLY A 329 4.28 7.03 13.92
N ILE A 330 4.43 5.74 13.63
CA ILE A 330 3.40 4.71 13.76
C ILE A 330 3.89 3.73 14.83
N ALA A 331 3.01 3.31 15.72
CA ALA A 331 3.33 2.38 16.79
C ALA A 331 2.23 1.35 17.01
N MET A 332 2.60 0.13 17.34
CA MET A 332 1.70 -0.89 17.85
C MET A 332 1.57 -0.74 19.36
N LEU A 333 0.44 -0.21 19.82
CA LEU A 333 0.18 0.08 21.23
C LEU A 333 -0.82 -0.90 21.84
N GLN A 334 -0.60 -1.26 23.11
CA GLN A 334 -1.64 -1.91 23.91
C GLN A 334 -2.88 -1.02 23.97
N ARG A 335 -4.07 -1.63 23.92
CA ARG A 335 -5.35 -0.90 23.87
C ARG A 335 -5.50 0.16 24.95
N ARG A 336 -5.03 -0.11 26.19
CA ARG A 336 -5.06 0.86 27.31
C ARG A 336 -4.29 2.15 27.04
N ALA A 337 -3.33 2.10 26.11
CA ALA A 337 -2.46 3.22 25.73
C ALA A 337 -2.85 3.87 24.38
N ALA A 338 -3.79 3.27 23.65
CA ALA A 338 -4.12 3.66 22.26
C ALA A 338 -5.06 4.87 22.15
N LYS A 339 -5.58 5.41 23.26
CA LYS A 339 -6.51 6.55 23.22
C LYS A 339 -5.81 7.82 22.75
N VAL A 340 -6.44 8.53 21.81
CA VAL A 340 -5.94 9.84 21.35
C VAL A 340 -5.74 10.79 22.53
N GLY A 341 -4.59 11.46 22.57
CA GLY A 341 -4.17 12.33 23.64
C GLY A 341 -3.32 11.64 24.72
N THR A 342 -3.25 10.31 24.75
CA THR A 342 -2.37 9.59 25.70
C THR A 342 -0.92 10.00 25.45
N ARG A 343 -0.19 10.28 26.55
CA ARG A 343 1.24 10.58 26.54
C ARG A 343 2.02 9.35 26.99
N LEU A 344 3.07 9.06 26.28
CA LEU A 344 3.93 7.90 26.47
C LEU A 344 5.37 8.37 26.64
N ASP A 345 6.12 7.68 27.46
CA ASP A 345 7.56 7.85 27.56
C ASP A 345 8.27 6.93 26.58
N LEU A 346 9.28 7.44 25.90
CA LEU A 346 10.07 6.71 24.91
C LEU A 346 11.38 6.22 25.55
N GLU A 347 11.74 4.99 25.28
CA GLU A 347 13.03 4.42 25.69
C GLU A 347 14.18 5.26 25.10
N GLY A 348 15.18 5.57 25.95
CA GLY A 348 16.27 6.47 25.58
C GLY A 348 15.99 7.96 25.84
N GLY A 349 14.77 8.31 26.28
CA GLY A 349 14.32 9.68 26.57
C GLY A 349 13.31 10.19 25.56
N GLY A 350 12.70 11.34 25.88
CA GLY A 350 11.67 11.95 25.07
C GLY A 350 10.26 11.44 25.37
N ARG A 351 9.28 12.05 24.69
CA ARG A 351 7.86 11.74 24.87
C ARG A 351 7.16 11.58 23.53
N ALA A 352 6.14 10.74 23.51
CA ALA A 352 5.25 10.59 22.38
C ALA A 352 3.79 10.85 22.81
N LYS A 353 2.98 11.39 21.90
CA LYS A 353 1.57 11.60 22.12
C LYS A 353 0.78 10.91 21.01
N VAL A 354 -0.22 10.12 21.38
CA VAL A 354 -1.13 9.50 20.42
C VAL A 354 -1.97 10.60 19.75
N VAL A 355 -1.87 10.73 18.43
CA VAL A 355 -2.59 11.74 17.63
C VAL A 355 -3.64 11.11 16.73
N ARG A 356 -3.49 9.82 16.39
CA ARG A 356 -4.47 9.04 15.61
C ARG A 356 -4.58 7.64 16.19
N SER A 357 -5.80 7.14 16.31
CA SER A 357 -6.13 5.79 16.75
C SER A 357 -7.30 5.27 15.91
N PRO A 358 -7.39 3.97 15.65
CA PRO A 358 -8.59 3.37 15.06
C PRO A 358 -9.85 3.70 15.84
N SER A 359 -10.97 3.83 15.15
CA SER A 359 -12.27 4.23 15.74
C SER A 359 -12.82 3.25 16.79
N SER A 360 -12.27 2.05 16.82
CA SER A 360 -12.63 0.98 17.77
C SER A 360 -11.87 1.04 19.11
N ALA A 361 -11.08 2.09 19.36
CA ALA A 361 -10.33 2.25 20.60
C ALA A 361 -11.15 2.82 21.76
#